data_5523af63379af80a18e64cd176b607b8
#
_entry.id   5523af63379af80a18e64cd176b607b8
#
_cell.length_a   1.000
_cell.length_b   1.000
_cell.length_c   1.000
_cell.angle_alpha   90.00
_cell.angle_beta   90.00
_cell.angle_gamma   90.00
#
_symmetry.space_group_name_H-M   'P 1'
#
loop_
_entity.id
_entity.type
_entity.pdbx_description
1 polymer ?
#
loop_
_entity_poly.entity_id
_entity_poly.type
_entity_poly.pdbx_seq_one_letter_code
_entity_poly.pdbx_strand_id
1 'polypeptide(L)'
;MSCHDAGPPTMALVIATAAVLLDLLLGEPRRAHPLVLFGHWAQRVEARLYRDRRGAGVLAWCATVVPWTLFAAALQALLWWWSAWAATVFAAVMLYLALGLRSLGEHAQPVIDALQADDLAAARIAVGRIVSRDTAALDATQVAAAATESVLENGSDAVFAALFWGVLLGAPGAVLYRLSNTLDAMWGYRTPRYANFGCAAARIDDVLNWLPARLTALTYALLGRSRAGMRCAWQQGRGWKSPNAGPVMAAGAGALQVQLGGPAPYHGHWQTRPRLGEGLPASAGSVRRALLLVRAGVLLWLLLGALALALVTQ
;
A
#
# COMPACT_ATOMS: atom_id res chain seq x y z
N MET A 1 -15.53 -30.61 -19.29
CA MET A 1 -14.50 -30.13 -18.36
C MET A 1 -15.12 -30.10 -16.95
N SER A 2 -14.77 -31.04 -16.10
CA SER A 2 -15.31 -31.08 -14.74
C SER A 2 -14.73 -29.92 -13.91
N CYS A 3 -15.53 -29.32 -13.04
CA CYS A 3 -15.13 -28.17 -12.20
C CYS A 3 -14.01 -28.44 -11.20
N HIS A 4 -13.34 -29.57 -11.26
CA HIS A 4 -12.26 -29.99 -10.37
C HIS A 4 -10.84 -29.67 -10.87
N ASP A 5 -10.66 -29.20 -12.11
CA ASP A 5 -9.36 -29.16 -12.78
C ASP A 5 -8.70 -27.76 -12.87
N ALA A 6 -9.20 -26.74 -12.18
CA ALA A 6 -8.50 -25.46 -12.14
C ALA A 6 -7.27 -25.57 -11.22
N GLY A 7 -6.08 -25.65 -11.82
CA GLY A 7 -4.82 -25.71 -11.09
C GLY A 7 -4.54 -24.44 -10.24
N PRO A 8 -3.62 -24.53 -9.26
CA PRO A 8 -3.28 -23.42 -8.37
C PRO A 8 -2.99 -22.07 -9.07
N PRO A 9 -2.28 -22.02 -10.23
CA PRO A 9 -2.04 -20.77 -10.95
C PRO A 9 -3.30 -20.11 -11.46
N THR A 10 -4.28 -20.91 -11.93
CA THR A 10 -5.58 -20.42 -12.42
C THR A 10 -6.34 -19.73 -11.28
N MET A 11 -6.37 -20.35 -10.11
CA MET A 11 -7.06 -19.81 -8.93
C MET A 11 -6.43 -18.52 -8.45
N ALA A 12 -5.10 -18.41 -8.43
CA ALA A 12 -4.37 -17.20 -8.05
C ALA A 12 -4.73 -16.00 -8.95
N LEU A 13 -4.81 -16.23 -10.27
CA LEU A 13 -5.23 -15.19 -11.23
C LEU A 13 -6.70 -14.81 -11.02
N VAL A 14 -7.59 -15.77 -10.78
CA VAL A 14 -9.02 -15.52 -10.49
C VAL A 14 -9.16 -14.71 -9.20
N ILE A 15 -8.43 -15.05 -8.13
CA ILE A 15 -8.42 -14.30 -6.86
C ILE A 15 -8.02 -12.85 -7.12
N ALA A 16 -6.88 -12.61 -7.80
CA ALA A 16 -6.40 -11.26 -8.06
C ALA A 16 -7.37 -10.45 -8.92
N THR A 17 -7.84 -11.03 -10.01
CA THR A 17 -8.75 -10.35 -10.94
C THR A 17 -10.08 -10.03 -10.27
N ALA A 18 -10.68 -11.00 -9.58
CA ALA A 18 -11.94 -10.80 -8.86
C ALA A 18 -11.82 -9.75 -7.75
N ALA A 19 -10.74 -9.76 -6.97
CA ALA A 19 -10.49 -8.78 -5.93
C ALA A 19 -10.35 -7.35 -6.50
N VAL A 20 -9.59 -7.18 -7.59
CA VAL A 20 -9.45 -5.89 -8.26
C VAL A 20 -10.78 -5.41 -8.84
N LEU A 21 -11.55 -6.27 -9.46
CA LEU A 21 -12.87 -5.92 -9.98
C LEU A 21 -13.85 -5.52 -8.86
N LEU A 22 -13.85 -6.27 -7.76
CA LEU A 22 -14.68 -5.93 -6.58
C LEU A 22 -14.27 -4.57 -6.00
N ASP A 23 -12.97 -4.28 -5.85
CA ASP A 23 -12.50 -2.99 -5.37
C ASP A 23 -12.92 -1.84 -6.30
N LEU A 24 -12.77 -2.00 -7.61
CA LEU A 24 -13.17 -0.97 -8.58
C LEU A 24 -14.69 -0.74 -8.61
N LEU A 25 -15.49 -1.80 -8.48
CA LEU A 25 -16.95 -1.71 -8.55
C LEU A 25 -17.59 -1.25 -7.24
N LEU A 26 -17.18 -1.85 -6.13
CA LEU A 26 -17.80 -1.62 -4.82
C LEU A 26 -17.09 -0.52 -4.01
N GLY A 27 -15.76 -0.37 -4.17
CA GLY A 27 -14.92 0.50 -3.35
C GLY A 27 -14.82 0.00 -1.91
N GLU A 28 -14.30 0.83 -1.03
CA GLU A 28 -14.21 0.48 0.39
C GLU A 28 -15.59 0.50 1.07
N PRO A 29 -15.91 -0.49 1.92
CA PRO A 29 -17.14 -0.50 2.69
C PRO A 29 -17.22 0.74 3.60
N ARG A 30 -18.19 1.61 3.36
CA ARG A 30 -18.33 2.87 4.12
C ARG A 30 -18.83 2.69 5.56
N ARG A 31 -19.47 1.56 5.87
CA ARG A 31 -19.99 1.22 7.20
C ARG A 31 -19.38 -0.09 7.67
N ALA A 32 -19.00 -0.16 8.95
CA ALA A 32 -18.43 -1.36 9.59
C ALA A 32 -17.24 -1.97 8.85
N HIS A 33 -16.32 -1.12 8.32
CA HIS A 33 -15.13 -1.61 7.64
C HIS A 33 -14.32 -2.50 8.58
N PRO A 34 -13.91 -3.72 8.18
CA PRO A 34 -13.18 -4.66 9.06
C PRO A 34 -11.92 -4.06 9.68
N LEU A 35 -11.20 -3.19 8.95
CA LEU A 35 -10.00 -2.52 9.47
C LEU A 35 -10.31 -1.51 10.58
N VAL A 36 -11.48 -0.87 10.58
CA VAL A 36 -11.90 0.01 11.68
C VAL A 36 -12.16 -0.82 12.95
N LEU A 37 -12.83 -1.96 12.80
CA LEU A 37 -13.05 -2.90 13.90
C LEU A 37 -11.73 -3.47 14.43
N PHE A 38 -10.81 -3.80 13.53
CA PHE A 38 -9.46 -4.21 13.87
C PHE A 38 -8.69 -3.10 14.61
N GLY A 39 -8.78 -1.86 14.14
CA GLY A 39 -8.18 -0.71 14.82
C GLY A 39 -8.64 -0.56 16.27
N HIS A 40 -9.95 -0.68 16.52
CA HIS A 40 -10.49 -0.68 17.89
C HIS A 40 -9.99 -1.89 18.71
N TRP A 41 -9.86 -3.05 18.10
CA TRP A 41 -9.27 -4.22 18.74
C TRP A 41 -7.80 -3.97 19.11
N ALA A 42 -7.00 -3.45 18.18
CA ALA A 42 -5.60 -3.11 18.39
C ALA A 42 -5.42 -2.10 19.53
N GLN A 43 -6.27 -1.07 19.61
CA GLN A 43 -6.27 -0.11 20.72
C GLN A 43 -6.56 -0.78 22.08
N ARG A 44 -7.50 -1.73 22.14
CA ARG A 44 -7.79 -2.48 23.37
C ARG A 44 -6.63 -3.37 23.79
N VAL A 45 -5.94 -4.01 22.86
CA VAL A 45 -4.75 -4.82 23.11
C VAL A 45 -3.61 -3.91 23.58
N GLU A 46 -3.39 -2.77 22.90
CA GLU A 46 -2.40 -1.78 23.31
C GLU A 46 -2.65 -1.33 24.76
N ALA A 47 -3.87 -0.92 25.10
CA ALA A 47 -4.22 -0.46 26.45
C ALA A 47 -3.88 -1.48 27.55
N ARG A 48 -3.94 -2.79 27.24
CA ARG A 48 -3.64 -3.86 28.19
C ARG A 48 -2.19 -4.28 28.24
N LEU A 49 -1.52 -4.28 27.08
CA LEU A 49 -0.16 -4.84 26.91
C LEU A 49 0.91 -3.75 26.79
N TYR A 50 0.54 -2.46 26.72
CA TYR A 50 1.50 -1.39 26.57
C TYR A 50 2.52 -1.41 27.72
N ARG A 51 3.79 -1.52 27.35
CA ARG A 51 4.97 -1.29 28.16
C ARG A 51 5.99 -0.63 27.23
N ASP A 52 6.77 0.30 27.70
CA ASP A 52 7.84 0.90 26.89
C ASP A 52 9.02 -0.08 26.72
N ARG A 53 8.73 -1.21 26.05
CA ARG A 53 9.67 -2.30 25.76
C ARG A 53 9.35 -2.93 24.44
N ARG A 54 10.37 -3.30 23.66
CA ARG A 54 10.22 -3.99 22.36
C ARG A 54 9.46 -5.32 22.48
N GLY A 55 9.73 -6.10 23.52
CA GLY A 55 9.04 -7.38 23.75
C GLY A 55 7.52 -7.22 23.96
N ALA A 56 7.07 -6.14 24.61
CA ALA A 56 5.64 -5.85 24.71
C ALA A 56 5.01 -5.54 23.35
N GLY A 57 5.73 -4.82 22.48
CA GLY A 57 5.29 -4.58 21.11
C GLY A 57 5.18 -5.86 20.27
N VAL A 58 6.14 -6.78 20.40
CA VAL A 58 6.06 -8.10 19.75
C VAL A 58 4.84 -8.87 20.24
N LEU A 59 4.64 -8.95 21.56
CA LEU A 59 3.47 -9.63 22.13
C LEU A 59 2.16 -9.03 21.67
N ALA A 60 2.06 -7.69 21.65
CA ALA A 60 0.88 -6.98 21.18
C ALA A 60 0.63 -7.23 19.68
N TRP A 61 1.67 -7.20 18.84
CA TRP A 61 1.54 -7.55 17.42
C TRP A 61 1.07 -9.00 17.25
N CYS A 62 1.66 -9.96 17.96
CA CYS A 62 1.24 -11.35 17.91
C CYS A 62 -0.22 -11.50 18.36
N ALA A 63 -0.62 -10.86 19.44
CA ALA A 63 -2.00 -10.94 19.96
C ALA A 63 -3.03 -10.29 19.03
N THR A 64 -2.62 -9.31 18.21
CA THR A 64 -3.53 -8.64 17.28
C THR A 64 -3.59 -9.33 15.93
N VAL A 65 -2.48 -9.73 15.33
CA VAL A 65 -2.41 -10.19 13.93
C VAL A 65 -2.54 -11.69 13.81
N VAL A 66 -1.83 -12.47 14.66
CA VAL A 66 -1.74 -13.93 14.51
C VAL A 66 -3.12 -14.61 14.60
N PRO A 67 -4.02 -14.31 15.56
CA PRO A 67 -5.31 -14.99 15.66
C PRO A 67 -6.16 -14.84 14.39
N TRP A 68 -6.20 -13.64 13.80
CA TRP A 68 -6.99 -13.40 12.59
C TRP A 68 -6.37 -14.07 11.36
N THR A 69 -5.04 -14.06 11.27
CA THR A 69 -4.32 -14.78 10.20
C THR A 69 -4.55 -16.27 10.27
N LEU A 70 -4.44 -16.88 11.47
CA LEU A 70 -4.72 -18.30 11.68
C LEU A 70 -6.19 -18.64 11.43
N PHE A 71 -7.12 -17.78 11.85
CA PHE A 71 -8.54 -17.95 11.54
C PHE A 71 -8.79 -17.94 10.02
N ALA A 72 -8.21 -16.99 9.30
CA ALA A 72 -8.32 -16.93 7.84
C ALA A 72 -7.71 -18.19 7.18
N ALA A 73 -6.57 -18.65 7.68
CA ALA A 73 -5.91 -19.88 7.18
C ALA A 73 -6.78 -21.13 7.43
N ALA A 74 -7.29 -21.28 8.65
CA ALA A 74 -8.15 -22.42 9.01
C ALA A 74 -9.46 -22.43 8.20
N LEU A 75 -10.08 -21.25 8.04
CA LEU A 75 -11.31 -21.14 7.26
C LEU A 75 -11.03 -21.40 5.77
N GLN A 76 -9.95 -20.89 5.20
CA GLN A 76 -9.58 -21.17 3.81
C GLN A 76 -9.31 -22.67 3.60
N ALA A 77 -8.61 -23.33 4.54
CA ALA A 77 -8.35 -24.77 4.47
C ALA A 77 -9.66 -25.58 4.56
N LEU A 78 -10.58 -25.21 5.45
CA LEU A 78 -11.89 -25.84 5.59
C LEU A 78 -12.71 -25.68 4.32
N LEU A 79 -12.76 -24.47 3.76
CA LEU A 79 -13.46 -24.20 2.51
C LEU A 79 -12.82 -24.96 1.34
N TRP A 80 -11.49 -25.09 1.30
CA TRP A 80 -10.79 -25.87 0.28
C TRP A 80 -11.15 -27.34 0.33
N TRP A 81 -11.28 -27.90 1.53
CA TRP A 81 -11.73 -29.28 1.70
C TRP A 81 -13.16 -29.51 1.20
N TRP A 82 -14.04 -28.51 1.35
CA TRP A 82 -15.40 -28.58 0.85
C TRP A 82 -15.50 -28.25 -0.65
N SER A 83 -14.88 -27.15 -1.11
CA SER A 83 -14.88 -26.70 -2.49
C SER A 83 -13.71 -25.73 -2.75
N ALA A 84 -12.88 -26.05 -3.74
CA ALA A 84 -11.82 -25.16 -4.17
C ALA A 84 -12.36 -23.78 -4.62
N TRP A 85 -13.55 -23.74 -5.22
CA TRP A 85 -14.19 -22.47 -5.58
C TRP A 85 -14.65 -21.66 -4.38
N ALA A 86 -15.17 -22.30 -3.34
CA ALA A 86 -15.52 -21.59 -2.09
C ALA A 86 -14.29 -20.95 -1.44
N ALA A 87 -13.17 -21.66 -1.39
CA ALA A 87 -11.90 -21.12 -0.90
C ALA A 87 -11.38 -19.96 -1.79
N THR A 88 -11.51 -20.09 -3.11
CA THR A 88 -11.12 -19.04 -4.07
C THR A 88 -11.96 -17.78 -3.89
N VAL A 89 -13.28 -17.89 -3.77
CA VAL A 89 -14.18 -16.76 -3.51
C VAL A 89 -13.85 -16.10 -2.17
N PHE A 90 -13.62 -16.89 -1.12
CA PHE A 90 -13.23 -16.37 0.18
C PHE A 90 -11.90 -15.59 0.10
N ALA A 91 -10.88 -16.15 -0.57
CA ALA A 91 -9.60 -15.47 -0.76
C ALA A 91 -9.74 -14.17 -1.56
N ALA A 92 -10.57 -14.17 -2.63
CA ALA A 92 -10.85 -12.97 -3.42
C ALA A 92 -11.54 -11.88 -2.59
N VAL A 93 -12.49 -12.24 -1.72
CA VAL A 93 -13.16 -11.29 -0.82
C VAL A 93 -12.18 -10.74 0.22
N MET A 94 -11.34 -11.59 0.83
CA MET A 94 -10.33 -11.12 1.79
C MET A 94 -9.29 -10.20 1.14
N LEU A 95 -8.87 -10.51 -0.08
CA LEU A 95 -7.97 -9.66 -0.84
C LEU A 95 -8.65 -8.34 -1.23
N TYR A 96 -9.89 -8.36 -1.68
CA TYR A 96 -10.69 -7.15 -1.95
C TYR A 96 -10.73 -6.21 -0.73
N LEU A 97 -11.01 -6.74 0.47
CA LEU A 97 -11.02 -5.96 1.71
C LEU A 97 -9.65 -5.43 2.12
N ALA A 98 -8.57 -6.01 1.59
CA ALA A 98 -7.20 -5.55 1.80
C ALA A 98 -6.73 -4.51 0.77
N LEU A 99 -7.37 -4.46 -0.40
CA LEU A 99 -7.02 -3.54 -1.48
C LEU A 99 -7.56 -2.13 -1.21
N GLY A 100 -6.87 -1.14 -1.79
CA GLY A 100 -7.26 0.27 -1.74
C GLY A 100 -7.04 0.98 -3.07
N LEU A 101 -7.18 0.30 -4.23
CA LEU A 101 -6.91 0.88 -5.54
C LEU A 101 -7.91 1.98 -5.90
N ARG A 102 -9.20 1.75 -5.66
CA ARG A 102 -10.25 2.75 -5.88
C ARG A 102 -10.16 3.88 -4.85
N SER A 103 -10.01 3.54 -3.58
CA SER A 103 -9.86 4.50 -2.49
C SER A 103 -8.68 5.45 -2.69
N LEU A 104 -7.54 4.94 -3.20
CA LEU A 104 -6.40 5.76 -3.57
C LEU A 104 -6.77 6.87 -4.57
N GLY A 105 -7.57 6.52 -5.58
CA GLY A 105 -8.11 7.49 -6.54
C GLY A 105 -9.09 8.49 -5.92
N GLU A 106 -10.04 8.00 -5.10
CA GLU A 106 -11.05 8.81 -4.43
C GLU A 106 -10.43 9.84 -3.48
N HIS A 107 -9.31 9.53 -2.85
CA HIS A 107 -8.59 10.44 -1.96
C HIS A 107 -7.64 11.41 -2.69
N ALA A 108 -7.05 11.00 -3.80
CA ALA A 108 -6.16 11.87 -4.57
C ALA A 108 -6.92 12.83 -5.50
N GLN A 109 -8.12 12.47 -5.98
CA GLN A 109 -8.89 13.29 -6.92
C GLN A 109 -9.23 14.67 -6.36
N PRO A 110 -9.70 14.86 -5.10
CA PRO A 110 -9.96 16.20 -4.55
C PRO A 110 -8.72 17.12 -4.53
N VAL A 111 -7.50 16.54 -4.37
CA VAL A 111 -6.26 17.32 -4.44
C VAL A 111 -6.02 17.82 -5.88
N ILE A 112 -6.24 16.94 -6.86
CA ILE A 112 -6.09 17.27 -8.29
C ILE A 112 -7.06 18.39 -8.67
N ASP A 113 -8.34 18.25 -8.28
CA ASP A 113 -9.40 19.19 -8.65
C ASP A 113 -9.14 20.56 -8.03
N ALA A 114 -8.77 20.63 -6.76
CA ALA A 114 -8.45 21.86 -6.06
C ALA A 114 -7.21 22.57 -6.66
N LEU A 115 -6.14 21.82 -7.00
CA LEU A 115 -4.96 22.39 -7.66
C LEU A 115 -5.24 22.88 -9.08
N GLN A 116 -6.17 22.25 -9.81
CA GLN A 116 -6.59 22.68 -11.15
C GLN A 116 -7.48 23.93 -11.12
N ALA A 117 -8.20 24.12 -10.02
CA ALA A 117 -9.03 25.31 -9.77
C ALA A 117 -8.23 26.47 -9.14
N ASP A 118 -6.90 26.34 -8.98
CA ASP A 118 -6.03 27.25 -8.24
C ASP A 118 -6.50 27.55 -6.81
N ASP A 119 -7.31 26.66 -6.21
CA ASP A 119 -7.75 26.74 -4.82
C ASP A 119 -6.73 26.03 -3.91
N LEU A 120 -5.69 26.78 -3.53
CA LEU A 120 -4.65 26.27 -2.64
C LEU A 120 -5.19 25.92 -1.24
N ALA A 121 -6.22 26.60 -0.74
CA ALA A 121 -6.79 26.33 0.57
C ALA A 121 -7.49 24.97 0.59
N ALA A 122 -8.34 24.69 -0.40
CA ALA A 122 -8.97 23.39 -0.58
C ALA A 122 -7.93 22.28 -0.84
N ALA A 123 -6.89 22.55 -1.64
CA ALA A 123 -5.82 21.60 -1.93
C ALA A 123 -5.05 21.18 -0.66
N ARG A 124 -4.74 22.12 0.25
CA ARG A 124 -4.12 21.86 1.55
C ARG A 124 -4.98 20.98 2.46
N ILE A 125 -6.29 21.26 2.50
CA ILE A 125 -7.25 20.45 3.26
C ILE A 125 -7.33 19.03 2.69
N ALA A 126 -7.43 18.91 1.37
CA ALA A 126 -7.54 17.63 0.70
C ALA A 126 -6.27 16.76 0.90
N VAL A 127 -5.08 17.33 0.69
CA VAL A 127 -3.82 16.59 0.87
C VAL A 127 -3.59 16.22 2.34
N GLY A 128 -4.03 17.04 3.29
CA GLY A 128 -3.94 16.76 4.73
C GLY A 128 -4.70 15.49 5.17
N ARG A 129 -5.59 14.96 4.33
CA ARG A 129 -6.30 13.69 4.60
C ARG A 129 -5.48 12.46 4.19
N ILE A 130 -4.43 12.64 3.39
CA ILE A 130 -3.64 11.54 2.82
C ILE A 130 -2.15 11.60 3.16
N VAL A 131 -1.73 12.60 3.93
CA VAL A 131 -0.35 12.73 4.39
C VAL A 131 -0.31 13.00 5.90
N SER A 132 0.78 12.59 6.56
CA SER A 132 0.99 12.79 8.00
C SER A 132 1.75 14.08 8.34
N ARG A 133 2.06 14.93 7.36
CA ARG A 133 2.77 16.21 7.53
C ARG A 133 1.81 17.38 7.70
N ASP A 134 2.32 18.49 8.27
CA ASP A 134 1.57 19.74 8.34
C ASP A 134 1.38 20.31 6.94
N THR A 135 0.15 20.66 6.56
CA THR A 135 -0.16 21.08 5.18
C THR A 135 -0.43 22.57 5.05
N ALA A 136 -0.68 23.28 6.16
CA ALA A 136 -1.10 24.67 6.16
C ALA A 136 -0.10 25.64 5.50
N ALA A 137 1.21 25.34 5.58
CA ALA A 137 2.28 26.18 5.03
C ALA A 137 2.75 25.76 3.63
N LEU A 138 2.21 24.68 3.04
CA LEU A 138 2.66 24.16 1.75
C LEU A 138 2.18 25.08 0.60
N ASP A 139 3.05 25.35 -0.37
CA ASP A 139 2.65 25.93 -1.65
C ASP A 139 2.03 24.87 -2.58
N ALA A 140 1.51 25.29 -3.75
CA ALA A 140 0.84 24.39 -4.70
C ALA A 140 1.74 23.25 -5.20
N THR A 141 3.03 23.54 -5.44
CA THR A 141 4.02 22.53 -5.86
C THR A 141 4.29 21.53 -4.74
N GLN A 142 4.41 21.99 -3.52
CA GLN A 142 4.63 21.15 -2.34
C GLN A 142 3.41 20.27 -2.03
N VAL A 143 2.19 20.79 -2.20
CA VAL A 143 0.93 20.03 -2.10
C VAL A 143 0.90 18.93 -3.17
N ALA A 144 1.21 19.28 -4.42
CA ALA A 144 1.26 18.30 -5.52
C ALA A 144 2.34 17.23 -5.30
N ALA A 145 3.53 17.63 -4.79
CA ALA A 145 4.59 16.70 -4.45
C ALA A 145 4.15 15.74 -3.34
N ALA A 146 3.54 16.27 -2.27
CA ALA A 146 3.03 15.49 -1.17
C ALA A 146 1.97 14.46 -1.60
N ALA A 147 1.03 14.88 -2.46
CA ALA A 147 0.01 13.99 -3.02
C ALA A 147 0.62 12.93 -3.95
N THR A 148 1.59 13.31 -4.79
CA THR A 148 2.28 12.37 -5.69
C THR A 148 3.07 11.33 -4.89
N GLU A 149 3.82 11.75 -3.85
CA GLU A 149 4.50 10.85 -2.91
C GLU A 149 3.52 9.85 -2.29
N SER A 150 2.41 10.36 -1.74
CA SER A 150 1.39 9.52 -1.10
C SER A 150 0.77 8.51 -2.07
N VAL A 151 0.48 8.90 -3.32
CA VAL A 151 -0.05 7.98 -4.34
C VAL A 151 0.95 6.88 -4.68
N LEU A 152 2.22 7.20 -4.87
CA LEU A 152 3.24 6.21 -5.19
C LEU A 152 3.49 5.25 -4.03
N GLU A 153 3.60 5.76 -2.80
CA GLU A 153 3.82 4.98 -1.58
C GLU A 153 2.63 4.08 -1.27
N ASN A 154 1.41 4.64 -1.19
CA ASN A 154 0.20 3.84 -0.92
C ASN A 154 -0.15 2.92 -2.09
N GLY A 155 0.23 3.26 -3.33
CA GLY A 155 0.18 2.33 -4.46
C GLY A 155 0.98 1.06 -4.19
N SER A 156 2.19 1.18 -3.61
CA SER A 156 2.96 0.02 -3.15
C SER A 156 2.25 -0.72 -2.02
N ASP A 157 1.90 0.00 -0.96
CA ASP A 157 1.48 -0.61 0.30
C ASP A 157 0.03 -1.10 0.26
N ALA A 158 -0.91 -0.28 -0.24
CA ALA A 158 -2.32 -0.64 -0.25
C ALA A 158 -2.76 -1.42 -1.51
N VAL A 159 -1.89 -1.53 -2.54
CA VAL A 159 -2.27 -2.22 -3.78
C VAL A 159 -1.31 -3.36 -4.09
N PHE A 160 -0.05 -3.07 -4.46
CA PHE A 160 0.86 -4.11 -4.95
C PHE A 160 1.26 -5.12 -3.88
N ALA A 161 1.53 -4.69 -2.65
CA ALA A 161 1.89 -5.61 -1.59
C ALA A 161 0.69 -6.44 -1.11
N ALA A 162 -0.51 -5.87 -1.08
CA ALA A 162 -1.73 -6.64 -0.82
C ALA A 162 -1.98 -7.68 -1.90
N LEU A 163 -1.83 -7.33 -3.19
CA LEU A 163 -1.92 -8.27 -4.31
C LEU A 163 -0.87 -9.37 -4.20
N PHE A 164 0.39 -9.02 -3.92
CA PHE A 164 1.48 -9.97 -3.78
C PHE A 164 1.17 -11.05 -2.74
N TRP A 165 0.83 -10.63 -1.53
CA TRP A 165 0.57 -11.57 -0.44
C TRP A 165 -0.74 -12.34 -0.60
N GLY A 166 -1.78 -11.68 -1.16
CA GLY A 166 -3.05 -12.33 -1.47
C GLY A 166 -2.94 -13.37 -2.57
N VAL A 167 -2.12 -13.14 -3.59
CA VAL A 167 -1.85 -14.13 -4.66
C VAL A 167 -0.98 -15.27 -4.15
N LEU A 168 0.03 -14.98 -3.33
CA LEU A 168 0.99 -15.97 -2.85
C LEU A 168 0.38 -16.93 -1.81
N LEU A 169 -0.39 -16.40 -0.87
CA LEU A 169 -0.90 -17.15 0.29
C LEU A 169 -2.44 -17.17 0.40
N GLY A 170 -3.16 -16.54 -0.52
CA GLY A 170 -4.61 -16.43 -0.44
C GLY A 170 -5.10 -15.49 0.68
N ALA A 171 -6.22 -15.86 1.31
CA ALA A 171 -6.83 -15.09 2.39
C ALA A 171 -5.89 -14.84 3.58
N PRO A 172 -5.16 -15.83 4.13
CA PRO A 172 -4.22 -15.57 5.23
C PRO A 172 -3.12 -14.59 4.86
N GLY A 173 -2.63 -14.60 3.61
CA GLY A 173 -1.63 -13.64 3.14
C GLY A 173 -2.17 -12.21 3.08
N ALA A 174 -3.36 -12.03 2.53
CA ALA A 174 -4.03 -10.73 2.48
C ALA A 174 -4.30 -10.18 3.89
N VAL A 175 -4.78 -11.02 4.81
CA VAL A 175 -5.05 -10.66 6.20
C VAL A 175 -3.75 -10.33 6.94
N LEU A 176 -2.74 -11.20 6.91
CA LEU A 176 -1.45 -10.99 7.56
C LEU A 176 -0.84 -9.65 7.16
N TYR A 177 -0.76 -9.42 5.84
CA TYR A 177 -0.16 -8.21 5.31
C TYR A 177 -0.96 -6.97 5.72
N ARG A 178 -2.27 -6.96 5.45
CA ARG A 178 -3.08 -5.76 5.69
C ARG A 178 -3.17 -5.38 7.16
N LEU A 179 -3.28 -6.35 8.06
CA LEU A 179 -3.30 -6.09 9.49
C LEU A 179 -1.94 -5.59 10.00
N SER A 180 -0.82 -6.15 9.50
CA SER A 180 0.54 -5.68 9.85
C SER A 180 0.76 -4.24 9.39
N ASN A 181 0.41 -3.91 8.15
CA ASN A 181 0.49 -2.56 7.59
C ASN A 181 -0.39 -1.57 8.37
N THR A 182 -1.59 -2.01 8.80
CA THR A 182 -2.46 -1.19 9.66
C THR A 182 -1.83 -0.92 11.02
N LEU A 183 -1.16 -1.91 11.62
CA LEU A 183 -0.45 -1.71 12.90
C LEU A 183 0.78 -0.81 12.75
N ASP A 184 1.50 -0.86 11.64
CA ASP A 184 2.56 0.10 11.37
C ASP A 184 2.01 1.53 11.29
N ALA A 185 0.92 1.74 10.56
CA ALA A 185 0.24 3.03 10.52
C ALA A 185 -0.24 3.53 11.89
N MET A 186 -0.56 2.62 12.84
CA MET A 186 -1.00 2.98 14.19
C MET A 186 0.16 3.14 15.19
N TRP A 187 1.18 2.28 15.12
CA TRP A 187 2.23 2.17 16.15
C TRP A 187 3.64 2.46 15.62
N GLY A 188 3.87 2.45 14.29
CA GLY A 188 5.20 2.55 13.69
C GLY A 188 5.86 3.93 13.79
N TYR A 189 5.11 4.97 14.17
CA TYR A 189 5.67 6.30 14.34
C TYR A 189 6.67 6.38 15.50
N ARG A 190 7.84 6.99 15.26
CA ARG A 190 8.89 7.19 16.28
C ARG A 190 8.56 8.33 17.25
N THR A 191 7.40 8.24 17.90
CA THR A 191 7.05 9.12 19.03
C THR A 191 7.64 8.56 20.31
N PRO A 192 7.78 9.36 21.40
CA PRO A 192 8.23 8.84 22.69
C PRO A 192 7.43 7.62 23.17
N ARG A 193 6.12 7.59 22.90
CA ARG A 193 5.23 6.47 23.24
C ARG A 193 5.55 5.19 22.46
N TYR A 194 5.84 5.29 21.16
CA TYR A 194 5.96 4.14 20.26
C TYR A 194 7.39 3.77 19.88
N ALA A 195 8.40 4.52 20.34
CA ALA A 195 9.80 4.28 19.97
C ALA A 195 10.28 2.85 20.25
N ASN A 196 9.84 2.25 21.36
CA ASN A 196 10.13 0.85 21.69
C ASN A 196 8.95 -0.07 21.36
N PHE A 197 7.75 0.27 21.79
CA PHE A 197 6.56 -0.56 21.60
C PHE A 197 6.23 -0.75 20.11
N GLY A 198 6.24 0.30 19.30
CA GLY A 198 5.92 0.25 17.86
C GLY A 198 7.01 -0.37 16.99
N CYS A 199 8.22 -0.60 17.54
CA CYS A 199 9.36 -1.13 16.78
C CYS A 199 9.06 -2.48 16.08
N ALA A 200 8.25 -3.35 16.71
CA ALA A 200 7.88 -4.63 16.13
C ALA A 200 6.97 -4.45 14.91
N ALA A 201 5.92 -3.62 15.03
CA ALA A 201 5.01 -3.34 13.92
C ALA A 201 5.77 -2.75 12.73
N ALA A 202 6.60 -1.72 12.94
CA ALA A 202 7.38 -1.09 11.88
C ALA A 202 8.35 -2.07 11.19
N ARG A 203 9.06 -2.91 11.95
CA ARG A 203 10.02 -3.86 11.35
C ARG A 203 9.36 -5.01 10.63
N ILE A 204 8.24 -5.53 11.13
CA ILE A 204 7.50 -6.61 10.47
C ILE A 204 6.90 -6.09 9.17
N ASP A 205 6.33 -4.88 9.18
CA ASP A 205 5.84 -4.22 7.97
C ASP A 205 6.97 -3.99 6.97
N ASP A 206 8.13 -3.49 7.41
CA ASP A 206 9.31 -3.33 6.56
C ASP A 206 9.76 -4.65 5.89
N VAL A 207 9.70 -5.78 6.61
CA VAL A 207 10.04 -7.10 6.07
C VAL A 207 8.98 -7.59 5.08
N LEU A 208 7.70 -7.46 5.42
CA LEU A 208 6.61 -7.87 4.53
C LEU A 208 6.57 -7.03 3.24
N ASN A 209 6.93 -5.77 3.32
CA ASN A 209 7.00 -4.87 2.16
C ASN A 209 8.30 -5.01 1.36
N TRP A 210 9.33 -5.70 1.87
CA TRP A 210 10.66 -5.67 1.26
C TRP A 210 10.66 -6.12 -0.20
N LEU A 211 10.08 -7.27 -0.50
CA LEU A 211 10.00 -7.80 -1.88
C LEU A 211 8.91 -7.07 -2.71
N PRO A 212 7.67 -6.88 -2.21
CA PRO A 212 6.65 -6.13 -2.94
C PRO A 212 7.11 -4.74 -3.38
N ALA A 213 7.79 -3.99 -2.52
CA ALA A 213 8.29 -2.65 -2.83
C ALA A 213 9.32 -2.66 -3.97
N ARG A 214 10.19 -3.68 -4.06
CA ARG A 214 11.15 -3.82 -5.19
C ARG A 214 10.44 -4.14 -6.48
N LEU A 215 9.46 -5.02 -6.45
CA LEU A 215 8.63 -5.35 -7.60
C LEU A 215 7.81 -4.12 -8.05
N THR A 216 7.26 -3.36 -7.11
CA THR A 216 6.55 -2.10 -7.40
C THR A 216 7.48 -1.06 -8.03
N ALA A 217 8.68 -0.86 -7.46
CA ALA A 217 9.66 0.07 -8.01
C ALA A 217 10.07 -0.33 -9.44
N LEU A 218 10.27 -1.63 -9.70
CA LEU A 218 10.53 -2.16 -11.05
C LEU A 218 9.34 -1.91 -11.97
N THR A 219 8.12 -2.18 -11.51
CA THR A 219 6.88 -1.93 -12.26
C THR A 219 6.76 -0.47 -12.67
N TYR A 220 6.95 0.46 -11.73
CA TYR A 220 6.91 1.89 -12.03
C TYR A 220 7.98 2.31 -13.03
N ALA A 221 9.21 1.80 -12.86
CA ALA A 221 10.28 2.08 -13.81
C ALA A 221 9.96 1.56 -15.22
N LEU A 222 9.45 0.34 -15.35
CA LEU A 222 9.13 -0.27 -16.65
C LEU A 222 8.01 0.47 -17.39
N LEU A 223 7.01 0.98 -16.67
CA LEU A 223 5.87 1.68 -17.25
C LEU A 223 6.11 3.16 -17.55
N GLY A 224 7.25 3.70 -17.14
CA GLY A 224 7.65 5.08 -17.39
C GLY A 224 9.02 5.18 -18.05
N ARG A 225 9.83 6.17 -17.65
CA ARG A 225 11.22 6.29 -18.09
C ARG A 225 12.11 5.32 -17.31
N SER A 226 12.26 4.09 -17.82
CA SER A 226 12.87 2.96 -17.13
C SER A 226 14.27 3.27 -16.58
N ARG A 227 15.17 3.87 -17.39
CA ARG A 227 16.53 4.21 -16.96
C ARG A 227 16.54 5.21 -15.81
N ALA A 228 15.71 6.26 -15.89
CA ALA A 228 15.59 7.27 -14.85
C ALA A 228 14.97 6.70 -13.58
N GLY A 229 13.87 5.93 -13.70
CA GLY A 229 13.21 5.26 -12.58
C GLY A 229 14.18 4.35 -11.82
N MET A 230 14.89 3.47 -12.50
CA MET A 230 15.86 2.55 -11.86
C MET A 230 17.03 3.30 -11.23
N ARG A 231 17.57 4.32 -11.91
CA ARG A 231 18.66 5.14 -11.37
C ARG A 231 18.23 5.86 -10.10
N CYS A 232 17.07 6.52 -10.11
CA CYS A 232 16.53 7.23 -8.94
C CYS A 232 16.26 6.26 -7.78
N ALA A 233 15.64 5.11 -8.04
CA ALA A 233 15.41 4.08 -7.02
C ALA A 233 16.69 3.66 -6.32
N TRP A 234 17.75 3.40 -7.09
CA TRP A 234 19.03 2.93 -6.57
C TRP A 234 19.83 4.01 -5.83
N GLN A 235 19.92 5.22 -6.41
CA GLN A 235 20.79 6.28 -5.88
C GLN A 235 20.12 7.10 -4.77
N GLN A 236 18.82 7.36 -4.88
CA GLN A 236 18.10 8.28 -4.01
C GLN A 236 17.25 7.55 -2.96
N GLY A 237 16.69 6.38 -3.30
CA GLY A 237 15.79 5.64 -2.41
C GLY A 237 16.41 5.21 -1.09
N ARG A 238 17.73 4.92 -1.08
CA ARG A 238 18.46 4.47 0.13
C ARG A 238 18.58 5.53 1.22
N GLY A 239 18.48 6.81 0.87
CA GLY A 239 18.55 7.92 1.83
C GLY A 239 17.25 8.19 2.58
N TRP A 240 16.18 7.47 2.28
CA TRP A 240 14.86 7.67 2.88
C TRP A 240 14.71 6.93 4.21
N LYS A 241 13.79 7.40 5.08
CA LYS A 241 13.55 6.81 6.42
C LYS A 241 13.07 5.36 6.35
N SER A 242 12.17 5.04 5.41
CA SER A 242 11.70 3.68 5.15
C SER A 242 12.54 3.02 4.05
N PRO A 243 13.00 1.78 4.26
CA PRO A 243 13.78 1.04 3.27
C PRO A 243 12.94 0.63 2.05
N ASN A 244 11.63 0.77 2.12
CA ASN A 244 10.67 0.38 1.10
C ASN A 244 10.07 1.59 0.37
N ALA A 245 9.53 2.56 1.09
CA ALA A 245 8.92 3.75 0.52
C ALA A 245 9.91 4.57 -0.31
N GLY A 246 11.16 4.72 0.15
CA GLY A 246 12.20 5.46 -0.57
C GLY A 246 12.42 4.97 -2.00
N PRO A 247 12.81 3.69 -2.21
CA PRO A 247 12.97 3.11 -3.54
C PRO A 247 11.71 3.20 -4.42
N VAL A 248 10.52 2.98 -3.87
CA VAL A 248 9.24 3.05 -4.60
C VAL A 248 8.96 4.46 -5.09
N MET A 249 9.01 5.44 -4.19
CA MET A 249 8.76 6.85 -4.55
C MET A 249 9.82 7.37 -5.52
N ALA A 250 11.09 7.04 -5.31
CA ALA A 250 12.17 7.44 -6.19
C ALA A 250 12.04 6.84 -7.60
N ALA A 251 11.64 5.55 -7.69
CA ALA A 251 11.36 4.89 -8.96
C ALA A 251 10.22 5.59 -9.71
N GLY A 252 9.09 5.81 -9.02
CA GLY A 252 7.92 6.48 -9.59
C GLY A 252 8.24 7.92 -10.01
N ALA A 253 8.94 8.67 -9.18
CA ALA A 253 9.35 10.05 -9.47
C ALA A 253 10.26 10.12 -10.71
N GLY A 254 11.29 9.25 -10.79
CA GLY A 254 12.15 9.16 -11.96
C GLY A 254 11.41 8.69 -13.21
N ALA A 255 10.52 7.71 -13.10
CA ALA A 255 9.69 7.22 -14.20
C ALA A 255 8.76 8.29 -14.76
N LEU A 256 8.19 9.12 -13.90
CA LEU A 256 7.30 10.23 -14.26
C LEU A 256 8.02 11.53 -14.61
N GLN A 257 9.35 11.59 -14.44
CA GLN A 257 10.17 12.81 -14.62
C GLN A 257 9.63 13.97 -13.77
N VAL A 258 9.44 13.71 -12.48
CA VAL A 258 8.96 14.70 -11.50
C VAL A 258 9.90 14.75 -10.30
N GLN A 259 10.09 15.96 -9.76
CA GLN A 259 10.84 16.19 -8.54
C GLN A 259 9.91 16.05 -7.33
N LEU A 260 10.29 15.18 -6.39
CA LEU A 260 9.61 14.92 -5.12
C LEU A 260 10.59 15.06 -3.95
N GLY A 261 10.13 14.81 -2.73
CA GLY A 261 10.96 14.93 -1.54
C GLY A 261 11.26 16.39 -1.16
N GLY A 262 12.47 16.62 -0.62
CA GLY A 262 12.86 17.91 -0.11
C GLY A 262 12.25 18.24 1.26
N PRO A 263 12.52 19.46 1.80
CA PRO A 263 12.05 19.84 3.12
C PRO A 263 10.53 19.79 3.24
N ALA A 264 10.03 19.35 4.41
CA ALA A 264 8.61 19.33 4.70
C ALA A 264 8.35 19.62 6.19
N PRO A 265 7.20 20.24 6.54
CA PRO A 265 6.86 20.56 7.90
C PRO A 265 6.21 19.37 8.62
N TYR A 266 6.68 19.10 9.83
CA TYR A 266 6.14 18.11 10.76
C TYR A 266 6.14 18.69 12.17
N HIS A 267 5.00 18.67 12.85
CA HIS A 267 4.84 19.17 14.21
C HIS A 267 5.35 20.63 14.37
N GLY A 268 5.03 21.47 13.40
CA GLY A 268 5.44 22.89 13.40
C GLY A 268 6.90 23.16 13.01
N HIS A 269 7.70 22.14 12.68
CA HIS A 269 9.11 22.30 12.31
C HIS A 269 9.42 21.75 10.92
N TRP A 270 10.20 22.49 10.13
CA TRP A 270 10.70 22.02 8.85
C TRP A 270 11.79 20.97 9.04
N GLN A 271 11.59 19.77 8.49
CA GLN A 271 12.57 18.69 8.49
C GLN A 271 13.18 18.55 7.10
N THR A 272 14.51 18.46 7.05
CA THR A 272 15.23 18.14 5.81
C THR A 272 14.97 16.70 5.41
N ARG A 273 14.60 16.48 4.14
CA ARG A 273 14.42 15.16 3.55
C ARG A 273 15.19 15.08 2.22
N PRO A 274 15.65 13.91 1.80
CA PRO A 274 16.26 13.74 0.48
C PRO A 274 15.32 14.18 -0.64
N ARG A 275 15.88 14.67 -1.75
CA ARG A 275 15.13 14.85 -2.99
C ARG A 275 15.00 13.51 -3.70
N LEU A 276 13.86 13.27 -4.34
CA LEU A 276 13.55 12.09 -5.10
C LEU A 276 13.15 12.46 -6.52
N GLY A 277 13.52 11.61 -7.47
CA GLY A 277 13.23 11.85 -8.87
C GLY A 277 14.10 12.94 -9.52
N GLU A 278 13.77 13.24 -10.73
CA GLU A 278 14.41 14.25 -11.59
C GLU A 278 13.37 14.78 -12.59
N GLY A 279 13.58 15.95 -13.12
CA GLY A 279 12.68 16.55 -14.11
C GLY A 279 11.95 17.79 -13.59
N LEU A 280 10.66 17.90 -13.86
CA LEU A 280 9.87 19.09 -13.57
C LEU A 280 9.37 19.12 -12.10
N PRO A 281 9.08 20.31 -11.56
CA PRO A 281 8.34 20.43 -10.31
C PRO A 281 7.01 19.68 -10.35
N ALA A 282 6.54 19.22 -9.19
CA ALA A 282 5.26 18.53 -9.09
C ALA A 282 4.07 19.46 -9.39
N SER A 283 3.02 18.89 -9.95
CA SER A 283 1.78 19.61 -10.33
C SER A 283 0.58 18.67 -10.20
N ALA A 284 -0.65 19.16 -10.35
CA ALA A 284 -1.85 18.32 -10.45
C ALA A 284 -1.70 17.21 -11.51
N GLY A 285 -0.99 17.50 -12.61
CA GLY A 285 -0.67 16.52 -13.65
C GLY A 285 0.23 15.39 -13.14
N SER A 286 1.16 15.62 -12.22
CA SER A 286 2.00 14.57 -11.66
C SER A 286 1.20 13.62 -10.76
N VAL A 287 0.24 14.12 -9.98
CA VAL A 287 -0.65 13.29 -9.15
C VAL A 287 -1.49 12.37 -10.04
N ARG A 288 -2.10 12.93 -11.12
CA ARG A 288 -2.87 12.15 -12.09
C ARG A 288 -2.03 11.06 -12.77
N ARG A 289 -0.80 11.39 -13.21
CA ARG A 289 0.11 10.42 -13.83
C ARG A 289 0.55 9.34 -12.85
N ALA A 290 0.73 9.65 -11.57
CA ALA A 290 1.02 8.65 -10.54
C ALA A 290 -0.14 7.66 -10.35
N LEU A 291 -1.40 8.14 -10.31
CA LEU A 291 -2.57 7.25 -10.28
C LEU A 291 -2.64 6.35 -11.52
N LEU A 292 -2.38 6.90 -12.71
CA LEU A 292 -2.36 6.11 -13.94
C LEU A 292 -1.24 5.07 -13.91
N LEU A 293 -0.07 5.41 -13.36
CA LEU A 293 1.07 4.50 -13.21
C LEU A 293 0.72 3.31 -12.30
N VAL A 294 0.04 3.55 -11.18
CA VAL A 294 -0.44 2.49 -10.28
C VAL A 294 -1.45 1.60 -11.01
N ARG A 295 -2.46 2.17 -11.68
CA ARG A 295 -3.48 1.41 -12.41
C ARG A 295 -2.90 0.58 -13.55
N ALA A 296 -1.99 1.17 -14.31
CA ALA A 296 -1.28 0.46 -15.39
C ALA A 296 -0.40 -0.68 -14.82
N GLY A 297 0.20 -0.47 -13.65
CA GLY A 297 0.97 -1.51 -12.97
C GLY A 297 0.12 -2.69 -12.53
N VAL A 298 -1.09 -2.45 -11.99
CA VAL A 298 -2.04 -3.53 -11.66
C VAL A 298 -2.40 -4.31 -12.90
N LEU A 299 -2.73 -3.62 -14.00
CA LEU A 299 -3.04 -4.29 -15.29
C LEU A 299 -1.84 -5.12 -15.77
N LEU A 300 -0.63 -4.60 -15.70
CA LEU A 300 0.60 -5.33 -16.05
C LEU A 300 0.74 -6.61 -15.22
N TRP A 301 0.52 -6.57 -13.90
CA TRP A 301 0.61 -7.75 -13.04
C TRP A 301 -0.44 -8.81 -13.39
N LEU A 302 -1.68 -8.39 -13.67
CA LEU A 302 -2.74 -9.31 -14.11
C LEU A 302 -2.42 -9.93 -15.49
N LEU A 303 -1.90 -9.15 -16.44
CA LEU A 303 -1.48 -9.66 -17.75
C LEU A 303 -0.30 -10.63 -17.65
N LEU A 304 0.69 -10.35 -16.82
CA LEU A 304 1.80 -11.26 -16.57
C LEU A 304 1.33 -12.56 -15.93
N GLY A 305 0.38 -12.49 -14.98
CA GLY A 305 -0.26 -13.66 -14.39
C GLY A 305 -1.00 -14.50 -15.43
N ALA A 306 -1.76 -13.86 -16.34
CA ALA A 306 -2.46 -14.54 -17.42
C ALA A 306 -1.50 -15.18 -18.43
N LEU A 307 -0.42 -14.49 -18.78
CA LEU A 307 0.63 -15.04 -19.65
C LEU A 307 1.32 -16.24 -19.01
N ALA A 308 1.70 -16.14 -17.74
CA ALA A 308 2.31 -17.26 -17.02
C ALA A 308 1.36 -18.48 -16.98
N LEU A 309 0.06 -18.26 -16.74
CA LEU A 309 -0.93 -19.33 -16.79
C LEU A 309 -1.01 -19.98 -18.17
N ALA A 310 -1.08 -19.17 -19.24
CA ALA A 310 -1.14 -19.70 -20.61
C ALA A 310 0.09 -20.55 -20.98
N LEU A 311 1.27 -20.19 -20.48
CA LEU A 311 2.51 -20.95 -20.70
C LEU A 311 2.57 -22.28 -19.92
N VAL A 312 1.92 -22.37 -18.77
CA VAL A 312 1.89 -23.59 -17.95
C VAL A 312 0.83 -24.58 -18.43
N THR A 313 -0.20 -24.09 -19.13
CA THR A 313 -1.31 -24.92 -19.63
C THR A 313 -1.11 -25.45 -21.06
N GLN A 314 -0.01 -25.08 -21.71
CA GLN A 314 0.45 -25.67 -22.99
C GLN A 314 1.32 -26.91 -22.75
#